data_26b6c4905a6d7f5133174df40d192c62
#
_entry.id   26b6c4905a6d7f5133174df40d192c62
#
_cell.length_a   1.000
_cell.length_b   1.000
_cell.length_c   1.000
_cell.angle_alpha   90.00
_cell.angle_beta   90.00
_cell.angle_gamma   90.00
#
_symmetry.space_group_name_H-M   'P 1'
#
loop_
_entity.id
_entity.type
_entity.pdbx_description
1 polymer ?
#
loop_
_entity_poly.entity_id
_entity_poly.type
_entity_poly.pdbx_seq_one_letter_code
_entity_poly.pdbx_strand_id
1 'polypeptide(L)'
;MDVTLLPLVFHPHYSIPFPAGHRFPMRKFGLLAECLREQGILTDENEYTPAPLSLSVLMAAHQKEYVQRFIRGELTIKEEKDIGLPWSEWLVERTLRAVSGTILTSELALEHGLACHLAGGTHHAHPSYGSGFCIFNDLAVAALALIQSHKAKKVLIIDCDVHQGDGTIAFFKDRSDIIPASWHCEENYPQTKQTDGINIAIPKGANDQEYLSILKDTLPKILAEHRPDFVFYDAGVDVHQDDRLGYVNLTDQGILERDTYVIETCVSLKLPTACVIGGGYDRQEEKVAWRHSLLHQAASQI
;
A
#
# COMPACT_ATOMS: atom_id res chain seq x y z
N MET A 1 18.25 24.81 10.47
CA MET A 1 17.90 23.38 10.37
C MET A 1 17.49 23.19 8.94
N ASP A 2 18.22 22.39 8.18
CA ASP A 2 17.78 22.03 6.83
C ASP A 2 16.46 21.28 6.99
N VAL A 3 15.39 21.80 6.43
CA VAL A 3 14.11 21.11 6.37
C VAL A 3 14.33 19.95 5.40
N THR A 4 14.45 18.76 5.93
CA THR A 4 14.57 17.56 5.09
C THR A 4 13.23 17.39 4.39
N LEU A 5 13.18 17.62 3.07
CA LEU A 5 11.98 17.44 2.27
C LEU A 5 11.54 15.98 2.32
N LEU A 6 10.24 15.72 2.49
CA LEU A 6 9.66 14.38 2.44
C LEU A 6 9.89 13.76 1.05
N PRO A 7 10.62 12.65 0.91
CA PRO A 7 10.76 11.97 -0.38
C PRO A 7 9.44 11.38 -0.85
N LEU A 8 9.07 11.68 -2.10
CA LEU A 8 7.85 11.22 -2.75
C LEU A 8 8.20 10.44 -4.03
N VAL A 9 7.74 9.20 -4.10
CA VAL A 9 8.00 8.33 -5.25
C VAL A 9 6.82 8.34 -6.20
N PHE A 10 7.06 8.78 -7.43
CA PHE A 10 6.05 8.85 -8.49
C PHE A 10 6.60 8.44 -9.86
N HIS A 11 5.73 7.89 -10.71
CA HIS A 11 5.99 7.67 -12.12
C HIS A 11 4.73 7.95 -12.95
N PRO A 12 4.82 8.68 -14.08
CA PRO A 12 3.65 8.99 -14.93
C PRO A 12 2.90 7.75 -15.41
N HIS A 13 3.59 6.62 -15.63
CA HIS A 13 2.98 5.36 -16.04
C HIS A 13 2.24 4.60 -14.93
N TYR A 14 2.05 5.19 -13.75
CA TYR A 14 1.11 4.64 -12.76
C TYR A 14 -0.34 4.79 -13.22
N SER A 15 -0.63 5.85 -13.99
CA SER A 15 -1.89 6.02 -14.72
C SER A 15 -1.68 5.67 -16.19
N ILE A 16 -2.40 4.66 -16.67
CA ILE A 16 -2.30 4.16 -18.04
C ILE A 16 -3.64 4.30 -18.77
N PRO A 17 -3.69 4.21 -20.10
CA PRO A 17 -4.95 4.07 -20.83
C PRO A 17 -5.74 2.88 -20.30
N PHE A 18 -7.01 3.11 -19.92
CA PHE A 18 -7.82 2.09 -19.25
C PHE A 18 -9.29 2.17 -19.69
N PRO A 19 -10.06 1.06 -19.68
CA PRO A 19 -11.44 1.06 -20.12
C PRO A 19 -12.31 2.06 -19.33
N ALA A 20 -13.08 2.86 -20.06
CA ALA A 20 -13.97 3.83 -19.43
C ALA A 20 -15.01 3.15 -18.52
N GLY A 21 -15.25 3.74 -17.35
CA GLY A 21 -16.22 3.21 -16.37
C GLY A 21 -15.78 1.97 -15.62
N HIS A 22 -14.53 1.55 -15.74
CA HIS A 22 -13.99 0.46 -14.93
C HIS A 22 -14.06 0.81 -13.44
N ARG A 23 -14.27 -0.21 -12.58
CA ARG A 23 -14.37 0.02 -11.12
C ARG A 23 -13.06 0.47 -10.47
N PHE A 24 -11.92 0.04 -11.04
CA PHE A 24 -10.61 0.48 -10.59
C PHE A 24 -10.32 1.88 -11.14
N PRO A 25 -10.09 2.88 -10.28
CA PRO A 25 -9.88 4.28 -10.67
C PRO A 25 -8.44 4.49 -11.15
N MET A 26 -8.15 4.10 -12.39
CA MET A 26 -6.79 4.06 -12.93
C MET A 26 -6.13 5.45 -13.00
N ARG A 27 -6.90 6.52 -13.13
CA ARG A 27 -6.38 7.89 -13.17
C ARG A 27 -5.98 8.44 -11.79
N LYS A 28 -6.39 7.79 -10.70
CA LYS A 28 -6.16 8.30 -9.33
C LYS A 28 -4.70 8.66 -9.04
N PHE A 29 -3.73 7.94 -9.62
CA PHE A 29 -2.30 8.14 -9.37
C PHE A 29 -1.78 9.44 -9.98
N GLY A 30 -2.13 9.73 -11.24
CA GLY A 30 -1.80 11.00 -11.90
C GLY A 30 -2.51 12.19 -11.25
N LEU A 31 -3.81 12.02 -10.95
CA LEU A 31 -4.60 13.02 -10.24
C LEU A 31 -4.06 13.31 -8.83
N LEU A 32 -3.54 12.30 -8.14
CA LEU A 32 -2.87 12.48 -6.86
C LEU A 32 -1.60 13.32 -7.00
N ALA A 33 -0.77 13.02 -7.99
CA ALA A 33 0.43 13.81 -8.24
C ALA A 33 0.10 15.27 -8.58
N GLU A 34 -0.93 15.51 -9.40
CA GLU A 34 -1.44 16.85 -9.69
C GLU A 34 -1.92 17.55 -8.42
N CYS A 35 -2.75 16.89 -7.63
CA CYS A 35 -3.27 17.41 -6.36
C CYS A 35 -2.13 17.79 -5.38
N LEU A 36 -1.10 16.95 -5.25
CA LEU A 36 0.04 17.23 -4.37
C LEU A 36 0.94 18.36 -4.89
N ARG A 37 1.06 18.53 -6.22
CA ARG A 37 1.76 19.68 -6.81
C ARG A 37 1.01 20.99 -6.56
N GLU A 38 -0.32 20.99 -6.71
CA GLU A 38 -1.16 22.15 -6.37
C GLU A 38 -1.06 22.55 -4.89
N GLN A 39 -0.87 21.58 -4.01
CA GLN A 39 -0.66 21.79 -2.57
C GLN A 39 0.78 22.20 -2.22
N GLY A 40 1.73 22.14 -3.16
CA GLY A 40 3.15 22.39 -2.92
C GLY A 40 3.86 21.29 -2.11
N ILE A 41 3.23 20.11 -1.97
CA ILE A 41 3.80 18.95 -1.27
C ILE A 41 4.73 18.15 -2.19
N LEU A 42 4.34 17.96 -3.45
CA LEU A 42 5.18 17.33 -4.48
C LEU A 42 5.86 18.42 -5.31
N THR A 43 7.18 18.41 -5.35
CA THR A 43 8.03 19.36 -6.08
C THR A 43 9.13 18.61 -6.83
N ASP A 44 9.82 19.27 -7.75
CA ASP A 44 10.95 18.67 -8.47
C ASP A 44 12.12 18.28 -7.53
N GLU A 45 12.18 18.88 -6.34
CA GLU A 45 13.27 18.65 -5.37
C GLU A 45 13.05 17.37 -4.55
N ASN A 46 11.79 16.92 -4.38
CA ASN A 46 11.45 15.76 -3.55
C ASN A 46 10.75 14.63 -4.33
N GLU A 47 10.61 14.78 -5.66
CA GLU A 47 10.09 13.73 -6.52
C GLU A 47 11.19 12.75 -6.92
N TYR A 48 10.97 11.46 -6.65
CA TYR A 48 11.85 10.36 -7.02
C TYR A 48 11.14 9.42 -7.99
N THR A 49 11.83 9.11 -9.09
CA THR A 49 11.28 8.23 -10.15
C THR A 49 11.91 6.84 -10.07
N PRO A 50 11.10 5.76 -9.94
CA PRO A 50 11.63 4.41 -9.85
C PRO A 50 12.21 3.92 -11.18
N ALA A 51 13.36 3.26 -11.09
CA ALA A 51 13.96 2.55 -12.21
C ALA A 51 13.13 1.31 -12.60
N PRO A 52 13.28 0.77 -13.83
CA PRO A 52 12.66 -0.49 -14.19
C PRO A 52 13.05 -1.64 -13.25
N LEU A 53 12.08 -2.44 -12.83
CA LEU A 53 12.31 -3.56 -11.94
C LEU A 53 12.98 -4.73 -12.66
N SER A 54 14.01 -5.32 -12.03
CA SER A 54 14.55 -6.61 -12.47
C SER A 54 13.57 -7.75 -12.14
N LEU A 55 13.24 -8.58 -13.13
CA LEU A 55 12.37 -9.73 -12.94
C LEU A 55 12.92 -10.73 -11.91
N SER A 56 14.23 -10.78 -11.68
CA SER A 56 14.82 -11.63 -10.65
C SER A 56 14.37 -11.25 -9.23
N VAL A 57 14.21 -9.96 -8.97
CA VAL A 57 13.69 -9.46 -7.67
C VAL A 57 12.24 -9.91 -7.47
N LEU A 58 11.44 -9.79 -8.53
CA LEU A 58 10.03 -10.20 -8.48
C LEU A 58 9.90 -11.73 -8.30
N MET A 59 10.72 -12.51 -9.00
CA MET A 59 10.74 -13.98 -8.91
C MET A 59 11.38 -14.50 -7.61
N ALA A 60 12.02 -13.66 -6.81
CA ALA A 60 12.46 -14.01 -5.47
C ALA A 60 11.30 -14.04 -4.46
N ALA A 61 10.20 -13.34 -4.75
CA ALA A 61 8.99 -13.30 -3.93
C ALA A 61 7.88 -14.18 -4.54
N HIS A 62 7.53 -13.94 -5.80
CA HIS A 62 6.46 -14.65 -6.50
C HIS A 62 6.96 -15.88 -7.25
N GLN A 63 6.08 -16.87 -7.44
CA GLN A 63 6.39 -18.06 -8.24
C GLN A 63 6.74 -17.66 -9.67
N LYS A 64 7.87 -18.18 -10.16
CA LYS A 64 8.44 -17.83 -11.47
C LYS A 64 7.46 -18.04 -12.62
N GLU A 65 6.72 -19.13 -12.59
CA GLU A 65 5.74 -19.49 -13.62
C GLU A 65 4.60 -18.46 -13.69
N TYR A 66 4.10 -18.01 -12.53
CA TYR A 66 3.08 -16.98 -12.46
C TYR A 66 3.58 -15.64 -13.02
N VAL A 67 4.77 -15.21 -12.60
CA VAL A 67 5.40 -13.98 -13.10
C VAL A 67 5.55 -14.02 -14.61
N GLN A 68 6.09 -15.12 -15.16
CA GLN A 68 6.34 -15.27 -16.59
C GLN A 68 5.02 -15.27 -17.40
N ARG A 69 3.98 -15.96 -16.93
CA ARG A 69 2.67 -15.99 -17.60
C ARG A 69 2.01 -14.62 -17.62
N PHE A 70 2.07 -13.87 -16.50
CA PHE A 70 1.54 -12.51 -16.49
C PHE A 70 2.29 -11.61 -17.49
N ILE A 71 3.62 -11.61 -17.46
CA ILE A 71 4.44 -10.77 -18.36
C ILE A 71 4.14 -11.04 -19.84
N ARG A 72 3.83 -12.31 -20.19
CA ARG A 72 3.57 -12.72 -21.59
C ARG A 72 2.09 -12.63 -22.00
N GLY A 73 1.19 -12.27 -21.09
CA GLY A 73 -0.26 -12.30 -21.36
C GLY A 73 -0.81 -13.72 -21.49
N GLU A 74 -0.24 -14.66 -20.75
CA GLU A 74 -0.60 -16.10 -20.78
C GLU A 74 -1.42 -16.51 -19.54
N LEU A 75 -2.00 -15.56 -18.80
CA LEU A 75 -2.94 -15.87 -17.75
C LEU A 75 -4.26 -16.41 -18.34
N THR A 76 -4.89 -17.29 -17.59
CA THR A 76 -6.21 -17.78 -17.99
C THR A 76 -7.27 -16.70 -17.79
N ILE A 77 -8.40 -16.82 -18.52
CA ILE A 77 -9.56 -15.90 -18.36
C ILE A 77 -10.04 -15.85 -16.90
N LYS A 78 -9.93 -16.96 -16.17
CA LYS A 78 -10.30 -16.99 -14.75
C LYS A 78 -9.35 -16.15 -13.92
N GLU A 79 -8.04 -16.30 -14.09
CA GLU A 79 -7.03 -15.52 -13.38
C GLU A 79 -7.14 -14.02 -13.66
N GLU A 80 -7.38 -13.63 -14.91
CA GLU A 80 -7.64 -12.23 -15.27
C GLU A 80 -8.89 -11.67 -14.59
N LYS A 81 -9.96 -12.46 -14.49
CA LYS A 81 -11.19 -12.07 -13.77
C LYS A 81 -10.98 -11.97 -12.26
N ASP A 82 -10.19 -12.86 -11.67
CA ASP A 82 -9.87 -12.86 -10.25
C ASP A 82 -9.02 -11.63 -9.90
N ILE A 83 -8.08 -11.24 -10.76
CA ILE A 83 -7.34 -9.98 -10.68
C ILE A 83 -8.28 -8.78 -10.89
N GLY A 84 -9.18 -8.87 -11.88
CA GLY A 84 -10.14 -7.82 -12.19
C GLY A 84 -9.56 -6.64 -12.97
N LEU A 85 -8.37 -6.77 -13.56
CA LEU A 85 -7.72 -5.78 -14.42
C LEU A 85 -7.46 -6.40 -15.79
N PRO A 86 -7.92 -5.80 -16.90
CA PRO A 86 -7.69 -6.33 -18.24
C PRO A 86 -6.19 -6.24 -18.59
N TRP A 87 -5.64 -7.36 -19.05
CA TRP A 87 -4.23 -7.42 -19.42
C TRP A 87 -3.89 -6.50 -20.60
N SER A 88 -2.74 -5.85 -20.52
CA SER A 88 -2.11 -5.10 -21.60
C SER A 88 -0.61 -4.92 -21.30
N GLU A 89 0.20 -4.63 -22.31
CA GLU A 89 1.60 -4.30 -22.13
C GLU A 89 1.79 -3.07 -21.23
N TRP A 90 0.88 -2.09 -21.32
CA TRP A 90 0.85 -0.94 -20.41
C TRP A 90 0.62 -1.35 -18.96
N LEU A 91 -0.26 -2.34 -18.72
CA LEU A 91 -0.51 -2.85 -17.37
C LEU A 91 0.72 -3.58 -16.82
N VAL A 92 1.44 -4.32 -17.66
CA VAL A 92 2.71 -4.96 -17.28
C VAL A 92 3.73 -3.91 -16.85
N GLU A 93 3.97 -2.90 -17.70
CA GLU A 93 4.94 -1.83 -17.39
C GLU A 93 4.56 -1.09 -16.11
N ARG A 94 3.30 -0.66 -15.98
CA ARG A 94 2.76 -0.03 -14.78
C ARG A 94 3.03 -0.86 -13.52
N THR A 95 2.72 -2.15 -13.59
CA THR A 95 2.84 -3.07 -12.45
C THR A 95 4.30 -3.20 -12.00
N LEU A 96 5.22 -3.38 -12.94
CA LEU A 96 6.65 -3.46 -12.63
C LEU A 96 7.18 -2.16 -12.00
N ARG A 97 6.73 -1.01 -12.50
CA ARG A 97 7.13 0.29 -11.96
C ARG A 97 6.54 0.55 -10.58
N ALA A 98 5.29 0.12 -10.32
CA ALA A 98 4.69 0.26 -9.01
C ALA A 98 5.44 -0.56 -7.95
N VAL A 99 5.78 -1.82 -8.25
CA VAL A 99 6.60 -2.65 -7.34
C VAL A 99 7.97 -2.03 -7.11
N SER A 100 8.64 -1.56 -8.17
CA SER A 100 9.93 -0.86 -8.06
C SER A 100 9.81 0.42 -7.23
N GLY A 101 8.69 1.14 -7.33
CA GLY A 101 8.42 2.33 -6.54
C GLY A 101 8.37 2.04 -5.05
N THR A 102 7.72 0.95 -4.63
CA THR A 102 7.68 0.57 -3.21
C THR A 102 9.06 0.17 -2.68
N ILE A 103 9.88 -0.49 -3.50
CA ILE A 103 11.28 -0.77 -3.13
C ILE A 103 12.05 0.54 -2.95
N LEU A 104 11.97 1.46 -3.92
CA LEU A 104 12.64 2.76 -3.82
C LEU A 104 12.17 3.56 -2.60
N THR A 105 10.86 3.54 -2.32
CA THR A 105 10.30 4.20 -1.14
C THR A 105 10.90 3.64 0.15
N SER A 106 11.12 2.32 0.21
CA SER A 106 11.76 1.70 1.39
C SER A 106 13.23 2.10 1.55
N GLU A 107 13.95 2.27 0.46
CA GLU A 107 15.35 2.76 0.50
C GLU A 107 15.43 4.22 0.95
N LEU A 108 14.55 5.07 0.44
CA LEU A 108 14.44 6.47 0.87
C LEU A 108 14.00 6.59 2.34
N ALA A 109 13.10 5.72 2.80
CA ALA A 109 12.71 5.69 4.20
C ALA A 109 13.87 5.30 5.14
N LEU A 110 14.75 4.41 4.72
CA LEU A 110 15.99 4.10 5.48
C LEU A 110 16.94 5.30 5.56
N GLU A 111 17.00 6.12 4.51
CA GLU A 111 17.89 7.28 4.44
C GLU A 111 17.32 8.50 5.18
N HIS A 112 16.02 8.77 5.01
CA HIS A 112 15.35 9.98 5.46
C HIS A 112 14.45 9.78 6.69
N GLY A 113 14.22 8.54 7.12
CA GLY A 113 13.32 8.19 8.21
C GLY A 113 11.86 7.98 7.78
N LEU A 114 11.38 8.73 6.78
CA LEU A 114 10.03 8.66 6.24
C LEU A 114 10.06 8.90 4.73
N ALA A 115 9.29 8.13 3.97
CA ALA A 115 9.08 8.35 2.54
C ALA A 115 7.70 7.85 2.12
N CYS A 116 7.08 8.47 1.09
CA CYS A 116 5.76 8.09 0.61
C CYS A 116 5.79 7.75 -0.88
N HIS A 117 5.03 6.73 -1.25
CA HIS A 117 4.82 6.27 -2.61
C HIS A 117 3.42 6.71 -3.08
N LEU A 118 3.33 7.30 -4.28
CA LEU A 118 2.05 7.70 -4.86
C LEU A 118 1.32 6.51 -5.53
N ALA A 119 1.70 5.29 -5.21
CA ALA A 119 1.08 4.03 -5.63
C ALA A 119 1.34 2.95 -4.55
N GLY A 120 1.27 1.67 -4.91
CA GLY A 120 1.52 0.56 -4.00
C GLY A 120 0.31 0.12 -3.18
N GLY A 121 0.51 -0.83 -2.26
CA GLY A 121 -0.55 -1.42 -1.46
C GLY A 121 -1.29 -2.55 -2.18
N THR A 122 -0.57 -3.39 -2.92
CA THR A 122 -1.17 -4.51 -3.67
C THR A 122 -1.25 -5.78 -2.83
N HIS A 123 -1.88 -5.68 -1.68
CA HIS A 123 -1.89 -6.62 -0.57
C HIS A 123 -2.68 -7.93 -0.82
N HIS A 124 -3.54 -7.98 -1.85
CA HIS A 124 -4.29 -9.20 -2.20
C HIS A 124 -3.54 -10.14 -3.14
N ALA A 125 -2.40 -9.76 -3.70
CA ALA A 125 -1.62 -10.66 -4.53
C ALA A 125 -0.90 -11.70 -3.68
N HIS A 126 -1.15 -12.97 -3.98
CA HIS A 126 -0.55 -14.14 -3.35
C HIS A 126 0.76 -14.54 -4.04
N PRO A 127 1.58 -15.45 -3.46
CA PRO A 127 2.83 -15.90 -4.09
C PRO A 127 2.68 -16.43 -5.51
N SER A 128 1.54 -17.05 -5.85
CA SER A 128 1.31 -17.77 -7.11
C SER A 128 0.16 -17.25 -7.97
N TYR A 129 -0.58 -16.24 -7.52
CA TYR A 129 -1.72 -15.65 -8.26
C TYR A 129 -2.03 -14.26 -7.76
N GLY A 130 -2.70 -13.46 -8.59
CA GLY A 130 -3.24 -12.16 -8.23
C GLY A 130 -4.73 -12.21 -7.98
N SER A 131 -5.25 -11.26 -7.22
CA SER A 131 -6.68 -11.06 -6.95
C SER A 131 -6.97 -9.62 -6.53
N GLY A 132 -8.24 -9.21 -6.52
CA GLY A 132 -8.66 -7.94 -5.91
C GLY A 132 -7.91 -6.72 -6.44
N PHE A 133 -7.71 -6.60 -7.73
CA PHE A 133 -6.92 -5.56 -8.40
C PHE A 133 -5.40 -5.60 -8.12
N CYS A 134 -4.91 -6.63 -7.46
CA CYS A 134 -3.51 -6.83 -7.13
C CYS A 134 -2.90 -7.94 -8.01
N ILE A 135 -1.81 -7.63 -8.70
CA ILE A 135 -1.10 -8.57 -9.58
C ILE A 135 0.11 -9.15 -8.86
N PHE A 136 1.02 -8.29 -8.40
CA PHE A 136 2.15 -8.66 -7.56
C PHE A 136 2.08 -7.89 -6.26
N ASN A 137 2.45 -8.52 -5.16
CA ASN A 137 2.44 -7.92 -3.84
C ASN A 137 3.70 -7.09 -3.64
N ASP A 138 3.59 -5.80 -3.85
CA ASP A 138 4.71 -4.85 -3.77
C ASP A 138 5.29 -4.75 -2.35
N LEU A 139 4.44 -4.80 -1.33
CA LEU A 139 4.85 -4.82 0.08
C LEU A 139 5.68 -6.07 0.41
N ALA A 140 5.22 -7.24 -0.08
CA ALA A 140 5.94 -8.48 0.11
C ALA A 140 7.29 -8.48 -0.61
N VAL A 141 7.33 -7.99 -1.86
CA VAL A 141 8.58 -7.89 -2.63
C VAL A 141 9.57 -6.96 -1.95
N ALA A 142 9.12 -5.77 -1.52
CA ALA A 142 9.98 -4.78 -0.87
C ALA A 142 10.48 -5.26 0.51
N ALA A 143 9.61 -5.87 1.33
CA ALA A 143 10.00 -6.42 2.62
C ALA A 143 11.05 -7.54 2.48
N LEU A 144 10.85 -8.46 1.53
CA LEU A 144 11.83 -9.50 1.23
C LEU A 144 13.17 -8.92 0.74
N ALA A 145 13.13 -7.89 -0.10
CA ALA A 145 14.34 -7.22 -0.58
C ALA A 145 15.14 -6.59 0.57
N LEU A 146 14.48 -5.94 1.55
CA LEU A 146 15.14 -5.39 2.74
C LEU A 146 15.80 -6.47 3.61
N ILE A 147 15.10 -7.58 3.86
CA ILE A 147 15.64 -8.69 4.66
C ILE A 147 16.82 -9.37 3.94
N GLN A 148 16.66 -9.68 2.63
CA GLN A 148 17.71 -10.35 1.85
C GLN A 148 18.97 -9.51 1.68
N SER A 149 18.82 -8.19 1.58
CA SER A 149 19.95 -7.25 1.52
C SER A 149 20.52 -6.88 2.90
N HIS A 150 20.00 -7.45 3.98
CA HIS A 150 20.39 -7.14 5.37
C HIS A 150 20.21 -5.66 5.77
N LYS A 151 19.34 -4.93 5.06
CA LYS A 151 19.00 -3.54 5.38
C LYS A 151 17.98 -3.45 6.55
N ALA A 152 17.21 -4.49 6.77
CA ALA A 152 16.35 -4.67 7.94
C ALA A 152 16.49 -6.10 8.49
N LYS A 153 16.21 -6.28 9.78
CA LYS A 153 16.19 -7.59 10.46
C LYS A 153 14.77 -8.03 10.78
N LYS A 154 13.88 -7.06 11.01
CA LYS A 154 12.48 -7.31 11.33
C LYS A 154 11.59 -6.20 10.77
N VAL A 155 10.70 -6.57 9.86
CA VAL A 155 9.79 -5.67 9.17
C VAL A 155 8.37 -5.85 9.71
N LEU A 156 7.69 -4.77 10.05
CA LEU A 156 6.26 -4.74 10.31
C LEU A 156 5.54 -4.13 9.09
N ILE A 157 4.48 -4.77 8.63
CA ILE A 157 3.58 -4.23 7.62
C ILE A 157 2.28 -3.85 8.33
N ILE A 158 2.03 -2.55 8.47
CA ILE A 158 0.79 -1.96 9.01
C ILE A 158 -0.13 -1.75 7.82
N ASP A 159 -1.18 -2.54 7.73
CA ASP A 159 -2.16 -2.49 6.65
C ASP A 159 -3.49 -1.97 7.21
N CYS A 160 -3.84 -0.74 6.83
CA CYS A 160 -5.08 -0.05 7.22
C CYS A 160 -6.06 0.12 6.04
N ASP A 161 -5.90 -0.65 4.97
CA ASP A 161 -6.92 -0.84 3.94
C ASP A 161 -8.17 -1.48 4.57
N VAL A 162 -9.37 -1.19 4.03
CA VAL A 162 -10.62 -1.76 4.56
C VAL A 162 -10.71 -3.27 4.38
N HIS A 163 -9.98 -3.80 3.41
CA HIS A 163 -9.91 -5.22 3.11
C HIS A 163 -8.75 -5.88 3.88
N GLN A 164 -8.89 -7.14 4.23
CA GLN A 164 -7.77 -7.87 4.81
C GLN A 164 -6.66 -8.05 3.75
N GLY A 165 -5.42 -7.76 4.12
CA GLY A 165 -4.24 -8.04 3.30
C GLY A 165 -3.90 -9.53 3.23
N ASP A 166 -4.84 -10.33 2.72
CA ASP A 166 -4.77 -11.80 2.72
C ASP A 166 -3.58 -12.34 1.93
N GLY A 167 -3.22 -11.69 0.82
CA GLY A 167 -2.03 -12.03 0.05
C GLY A 167 -0.76 -11.78 0.85
N THR A 168 -0.65 -10.62 1.50
CA THR A 168 0.51 -10.28 2.35
C THR A 168 0.64 -11.25 3.52
N ILE A 169 -0.46 -11.60 4.18
CA ILE A 169 -0.48 -12.60 5.26
C ILE A 169 0.00 -13.97 4.73
N ALA A 170 -0.51 -14.40 3.57
CA ALA A 170 -0.14 -15.67 2.96
C ALA A 170 1.35 -15.77 2.60
N PHE A 171 2.00 -14.65 2.26
CA PHE A 171 3.44 -14.59 2.02
C PHE A 171 4.27 -14.91 3.27
N PHE A 172 3.80 -14.50 4.45
CA PHE A 172 4.64 -14.42 5.65
C PHE A 172 4.14 -15.28 6.83
N LYS A 173 3.14 -16.16 6.61
CA LYS A 173 2.55 -17.03 7.64
C LYS A 173 3.58 -17.87 8.42
N ASP A 174 4.67 -18.28 7.77
CA ASP A 174 5.73 -19.11 8.37
C ASP A 174 7.00 -18.30 8.71
N ARG A 175 6.91 -16.96 8.78
CA ARG A 175 8.05 -16.07 9.04
C ARG A 175 7.88 -15.29 10.33
N SER A 176 9.00 -15.10 11.02
CA SER A 176 9.05 -14.29 12.26
C SER A 176 9.77 -12.96 12.09
N ASP A 177 10.40 -12.74 10.93
CA ASP A 177 11.16 -11.53 10.58
C ASP A 177 10.35 -10.54 9.73
N ILE A 178 9.20 -10.94 9.18
CA ILE A 178 8.25 -10.06 8.50
C ILE A 178 6.87 -10.33 9.08
N ILE A 179 6.25 -9.31 9.64
CA ILE A 179 5.02 -9.42 10.42
C ILE A 179 3.93 -8.60 9.72
N PRO A 180 2.95 -9.26 9.08
CA PRO A 180 1.76 -8.59 8.56
C PRO A 180 0.76 -8.33 9.70
N ALA A 181 0.29 -7.07 9.82
CA ALA A 181 -0.76 -6.65 10.74
C ALA A 181 -1.82 -5.87 9.95
N SER A 182 -3.05 -6.38 9.91
CA SER A 182 -4.14 -5.82 9.11
C SER A 182 -5.30 -5.38 9.97
N TRP A 183 -5.68 -4.08 9.89
CA TRP A 183 -6.87 -3.47 10.48
C TRP A 183 -7.96 -3.39 9.42
N HIS A 184 -8.81 -4.41 9.33
CA HIS A 184 -9.76 -4.56 8.23
C HIS A 184 -11.20 -4.79 8.73
N CYS A 185 -12.16 -4.45 7.88
CA CYS A 185 -13.56 -4.77 8.15
C CYS A 185 -13.80 -6.28 8.00
N GLU A 186 -14.21 -6.93 9.12
CA GLU A 186 -14.40 -8.37 9.18
C GLU A 186 -15.41 -8.88 8.14
N GLU A 187 -16.49 -8.12 7.89
CA GLU A 187 -17.54 -8.52 6.96
C GLU A 187 -17.25 -8.15 5.51
N ASN A 188 -16.07 -7.59 5.20
CA ASN A 188 -15.68 -7.23 3.83
C ASN A 188 -14.85 -8.33 3.17
N TYR A 189 -14.36 -8.06 1.96
CA TYR A 189 -13.47 -8.94 1.20
C TYR A 189 -12.12 -9.14 1.90
N PRO A 190 -11.50 -10.33 1.75
CA PRO A 190 -12.01 -11.55 1.16
C PRO A 190 -13.05 -12.22 2.06
N GLN A 191 -13.95 -13.03 1.48
CA GLN A 191 -14.97 -13.75 2.27
C GLN A 191 -14.35 -14.77 3.22
N THR A 192 -13.27 -15.43 2.79
CA THR A 192 -12.49 -16.33 3.64
C THR A 192 -11.23 -15.58 4.07
N LYS A 193 -11.17 -15.24 5.36
CA LYS A 193 -10.03 -14.54 5.95
C LYS A 193 -8.86 -15.49 6.17
N GLN A 194 -7.64 -14.96 6.00
CA GLN A 194 -6.44 -15.61 6.53
C GLN A 194 -6.45 -15.51 8.05
N THR A 195 -6.09 -16.61 8.71
CA THR A 195 -6.05 -16.70 10.19
C THR A 195 -4.64 -16.48 10.76
N ASP A 196 -3.63 -16.60 9.92
CA ASP A 196 -2.25 -16.26 10.27
C ASP A 196 -2.04 -14.75 10.29
N GLY A 197 -0.91 -14.27 10.82
CA GLY A 197 -0.63 -12.85 10.96
C GLY A 197 -1.43 -12.17 12.08
N ILE A 198 -1.33 -10.86 12.18
CA ILE A 198 -2.05 -10.06 13.18
C ILE A 198 -3.31 -9.49 12.52
N ASN A 199 -4.46 -9.97 12.96
CA ASN A 199 -5.75 -9.58 12.42
C ASN A 199 -6.53 -8.76 13.44
N ILE A 200 -6.79 -7.48 13.13
CA ILE A 200 -7.56 -6.56 13.95
C ILE A 200 -8.88 -6.27 13.25
N ALA A 201 -9.95 -6.88 13.77
CA ALA A 201 -11.28 -6.69 13.22
C ALA A 201 -11.81 -5.29 13.49
N ILE A 202 -12.16 -4.58 12.44
CA ILE A 202 -12.89 -3.31 12.49
C ILE A 202 -14.37 -3.61 12.25
N PRO A 203 -15.29 -3.18 13.14
CA PRO A 203 -16.70 -3.39 12.94
C PRO A 203 -17.21 -2.71 11.66
N LYS A 204 -18.14 -3.36 10.98
CA LYS A 204 -18.85 -2.75 9.85
C LYS A 204 -19.57 -1.48 10.29
N GLY A 205 -19.36 -0.40 9.51
CA GLY A 205 -19.94 0.90 9.81
C GLY A 205 -19.21 1.68 10.91
N ALA A 206 -18.07 1.20 11.39
CA ALA A 206 -17.26 1.92 12.40
C ALA A 206 -16.95 3.34 11.91
N ASN A 207 -17.19 4.32 12.77
CA ASN A 207 -16.91 5.73 12.56
C ASN A 207 -15.48 6.08 12.99
N ASP A 208 -15.08 7.35 12.82
CA ASP A 208 -13.74 7.84 13.18
C ASP A 208 -13.34 7.48 14.61
N GLN A 209 -14.23 7.73 15.59
CA GLN A 209 -13.93 7.47 16.99
C GLN A 209 -13.71 5.99 17.28
N GLU A 210 -14.56 5.12 16.74
CA GLU A 210 -14.47 3.66 16.94
C GLU A 210 -13.21 3.12 16.30
N TYR A 211 -12.93 3.48 15.04
CA TYR A 211 -11.72 3.05 14.32
C TYR A 211 -10.45 3.51 15.03
N LEU A 212 -10.35 4.80 15.32
CA LEU A 212 -9.18 5.39 15.97
C LEU A 212 -8.96 4.83 17.38
N SER A 213 -10.03 4.52 18.12
CA SER A 213 -9.91 3.89 19.44
C SER A 213 -9.25 2.51 19.34
N ILE A 214 -9.69 1.68 18.37
CA ILE A 214 -9.10 0.34 18.12
C ILE A 214 -7.64 0.47 17.71
N LEU A 215 -7.34 1.34 16.75
CA LEU A 215 -5.97 1.55 16.25
C LEU A 215 -5.04 2.01 17.39
N LYS A 216 -5.46 3.01 18.17
CA LYS A 216 -4.68 3.57 19.29
C LYS A 216 -4.46 2.58 20.44
N ASP A 217 -5.37 1.64 20.64
CA ASP A 217 -5.22 0.57 21.62
C ASP A 217 -4.28 -0.54 21.14
N THR A 218 -4.32 -0.88 19.86
CA THR A 218 -3.63 -2.08 19.33
C THR A 218 -2.24 -1.80 18.78
N LEU A 219 -2.04 -0.72 18.02
CA LEU A 219 -0.76 -0.43 17.35
C LEU A 219 0.43 -0.33 18.32
N PRO A 220 0.35 0.38 19.47
CA PRO A 220 1.48 0.44 20.40
C PRO A 220 1.85 -0.91 21.00
N LYS A 221 0.87 -1.78 21.23
CA LYS A 221 1.09 -3.14 21.76
C LYS A 221 1.84 -4.00 20.76
N ILE A 222 1.44 -3.94 19.49
CA ILE A 222 2.09 -4.67 18.39
C ILE A 222 3.55 -4.22 18.22
N LEU A 223 3.78 -2.90 18.20
CA LEU A 223 5.12 -2.34 18.10
C LEU A 223 6.01 -2.76 19.28
N ALA A 224 5.48 -2.74 20.50
CA ALA A 224 6.22 -3.13 21.72
C ALA A 224 6.54 -4.64 21.75
N GLU A 225 5.62 -5.49 21.30
CA GLU A 225 5.78 -6.94 21.26
C GLU A 225 6.78 -7.37 20.20
N HIS A 226 6.62 -6.86 18.97
CA HIS A 226 7.39 -7.34 17.83
C HIS A 226 8.71 -6.60 17.63
N ARG A 227 8.84 -5.36 18.07
CA ARG A 227 10.05 -4.51 17.98
C ARG A 227 10.66 -4.52 16.58
N PRO A 228 9.91 -4.09 15.55
CA PRO A 228 10.45 -4.00 14.19
C PRO A 228 11.58 -2.97 14.13
N ASP A 229 12.44 -3.08 13.12
CA ASP A 229 13.44 -2.08 12.78
C ASP A 229 13.13 -1.36 11.45
N PHE A 230 12.02 -1.75 10.79
CA PHE A 230 11.46 -1.11 9.62
C PHE A 230 9.93 -1.29 9.56
N VAL A 231 9.22 -0.28 9.03
CA VAL A 231 7.76 -0.29 8.88
C VAL A 231 7.37 0.00 7.43
N PHE A 232 6.49 -0.84 6.85
CA PHE A 232 5.64 -0.44 5.73
C PHE A 232 4.27 -0.06 6.27
N TYR A 233 3.71 1.03 5.74
CA TYR A 233 2.37 1.48 6.06
C TYR A 233 1.51 1.53 4.79
N ASP A 234 0.50 0.67 4.71
CA ASP A 234 -0.53 0.68 3.67
C ASP A 234 -1.72 1.51 4.14
N ALA A 235 -1.87 2.69 3.55
CA ALA A 235 -2.82 3.72 3.94
C ALA A 235 -4.07 3.75 3.04
N GLY A 236 -4.69 2.59 2.79
CA GLY A 236 -5.91 2.50 1.99
C GLY A 236 -6.97 3.52 2.43
N VAL A 237 -7.59 4.21 1.47
CA VAL A 237 -8.66 5.20 1.75
C VAL A 237 -10.06 4.64 1.51
N ASP A 238 -10.17 3.37 1.22
CA ASP A 238 -11.45 2.66 1.08
C ASP A 238 -12.18 2.40 2.41
N VAL A 239 -11.58 2.82 3.51
CA VAL A 239 -12.23 2.99 4.82
C VAL A 239 -13.18 4.20 4.86
N HIS A 240 -13.16 5.07 3.83
CA HIS A 240 -13.99 6.27 3.79
C HIS A 240 -15.48 5.93 3.62
N GLN A 241 -16.35 6.71 4.27
CA GLN A 241 -17.82 6.53 4.27
C GLN A 241 -18.48 6.54 2.89
N ASP A 242 -17.86 7.20 1.90
CA ASP A 242 -18.34 7.28 0.51
C ASP A 242 -17.64 6.25 -0.41
N ASP A 243 -16.78 5.39 0.13
CA ASP A 243 -16.14 4.38 -0.70
C ASP A 243 -17.15 3.34 -1.18
N ARG A 244 -16.98 2.88 -2.43
CA ARG A 244 -17.94 1.98 -3.07
C ARG A 244 -17.74 0.52 -2.71
N LEU A 245 -16.58 0.16 -2.19
CA LEU A 245 -16.20 -1.21 -1.85
C LEU A 245 -15.93 -1.36 -0.36
N GLY A 246 -15.76 -0.25 0.36
CA GLY A 246 -15.58 -0.22 1.81
C GLY A 246 -16.87 -0.38 2.59
N TYR A 247 -16.76 -0.91 3.82
CA TYR A 247 -17.89 -1.05 4.76
C TYR A 247 -17.61 -0.37 6.10
N VAL A 248 -16.67 0.57 6.11
CA VAL A 248 -16.33 1.42 7.27
C VAL A 248 -16.71 2.87 6.92
N ASN A 249 -16.90 3.73 7.91
CA ASN A 249 -17.46 5.07 7.71
C ASN A 249 -16.53 6.17 8.25
N LEU A 250 -15.25 6.16 7.88
CA LEU A 250 -14.36 7.26 8.21
C LEU A 250 -14.68 8.49 7.35
N THR A 251 -14.48 9.66 7.95
CA THR A 251 -14.48 10.95 7.24
C THR A 251 -13.07 11.25 6.70
N ASP A 252 -12.94 12.30 5.87
CA ASP A 252 -11.61 12.83 5.47
C ASP A 252 -10.77 13.18 6.71
N GLN A 253 -11.39 13.75 7.75
CA GLN A 253 -10.71 14.06 9.02
C GLN A 253 -10.26 12.79 9.74
N GLY A 254 -11.10 11.75 9.78
CA GLY A 254 -10.74 10.45 10.38
C GLY A 254 -9.57 9.77 9.68
N ILE A 255 -9.51 9.85 8.34
CA ILE A 255 -8.36 9.35 7.55
C ILE A 255 -7.09 10.15 7.89
N LEU A 256 -7.17 11.49 7.90
CA LEU A 256 -6.03 12.35 8.24
C LEU A 256 -5.51 12.04 9.66
N GLU A 257 -6.42 11.89 10.65
CA GLU A 257 -6.03 11.55 12.03
C GLU A 257 -5.42 10.14 12.14
N ARG A 258 -5.95 9.17 11.38
CA ARG A 258 -5.37 7.81 11.30
C ARG A 258 -3.94 7.86 10.80
N ASP A 259 -3.72 8.51 9.66
CA ASP A 259 -2.42 8.58 8.99
C ASP A 259 -1.41 9.35 9.85
N THR A 260 -1.82 10.49 10.40
CA THR A 260 -1.00 11.26 11.34
C THR A 260 -0.58 10.40 12.53
N TYR A 261 -1.54 9.70 13.17
CA TYR A 261 -1.25 8.87 14.34
C TYR A 261 -0.26 7.73 14.04
N VAL A 262 -0.44 7.02 12.93
CA VAL A 262 0.47 5.93 12.53
C VAL A 262 1.87 6.46 12.27
N ILE A 263 2.00 7.53 11.47
CA ILE A 263 3.29 8.11 11.10
C ILE A 263 4.00 8.69 12.32
N GLU A 264 3.33 9.52 13.14
CA GLU A 264 3.90 10.08 14.36
C GLU A 264 4.38 8.99 15.33
N THR A 265 3.59 7.92 15.49
CA THR A 265 3.96 6.78 16.34
C THR A 265 5.26 6.14 15.86
N CYS A 266 5.38 5.85 14.56
CA CYS A 266 6.58 5.24 14.00
C CYS A 266 7.79 6.17 14.08
N VAL A 267 7.64 7.43 13.68
CA VAL A 267 8.73 8.43 13.70
C VAL A 267 9.21 8.71 15.12
N SER A 268 8.30 8.80 16.11
CA SER A 268 8.68 8.99 17.52
C SER A 268 9.53 7.85 18.06
N LEU A 269 9.33 6.64 17.55
CA LEU A 269 10.13 5.45 17.85
C LEU A 269 11.39 5.33 16.97
N LYS A 270 11.65 6.30 16.09
CA LYS A 270 12.75 6.31 15.11
C LYS A 270 12.73 5.08 14.18
N LEU A 271 11.55 4.63 13.80
CA LEU A 271 11.36 3.52 12.87
C LEU A 271 11.30 4.09 11.44
N PRO A 272 12.23 3.74 10.57
CA PRO A 272 12.12 4.07 9.15
C PRO A 272 10.80 3.55 8.61
N THR A 273 10.01 4.44 7.96
CA THR A 273 8.63 4.14 7.56
C THR A 273 8.42 4.47 6.09
N ALA A 274 8.06 3.45 5.31
CA ALA A 274 7.69 3.58 3.89
C ALA A 274 6.16 3.48 3.77
N CYS A 275 5.51 4.56 3.31
CA CYS A 275 4.06 4.62 3.15
C CYS A 275 3.66 4.33 1.70
N VAL A 276 2.59 3.57 1.51
CA VAL A 276 1.92 3.32 0.22
C VAL A 276 0.45 3.67 0.32
N ILE A 277 -0.21 3.91 -0.82
CA ILE A 277 -1.56 4.51 -0.80
C ILE A 277 -2.73 3.51 -0.73
N GLY A 278 -2.53 2.22 -1.05
CA GLY A 278 -3.57 1.20 -0.94
C GLY A 278 -4.82 1.40 -1.80
N GLY A 279 -5.92 0.81 -1.34
CA GLY A 279 -7.25 0.90 -1.96
C GLY A 279 -7.90 2.26 -1.84
N GLY A 280 -8.98 2.42 -2.63
CA GLY A 280 -9.80 3.62 -2.70
C GLY A 280 -10.58 3.62 -4.01
N TYR A 281 -11.94 3.66 -3.91
CA TYR A 281 -12.83 3.38 -5.04
C TYR A 281 -14.05 4.32 -5.04
N ASP A 282 -13.99 5.35 -5.88
CA ASP A 282 -15.11 6.25 -6.12
C ASP A 282 -15.36 6.37 -7.63
N ARG A 283 -16.56 6.81 -8.05
CA ARG A 283 -16.84 7.15 -9.45
C ARG A 283 -16.11 8.42 -9.87
N GLN A 284 -15.90 9.31 -8.92
CA GLN A 284 -15.14 10.56 -9.10
C GLN A 284 -13.70 10.30 -8.65
N GLU A 285 -12.83 10.01 -9.61
CA GLU A 285 -11.43 9.65 -9.33
C GLU A 285 -10.66 10.79 -8.66
N GLU A 286 -11.10 12.03 -8.86
CA GLU A 286 -10.57 13.23 -8.21
C GLU A 286 -10.79 13.18 -6.68
N LYS A 287 -11.93 12.64 -6.22
CA LYS A 287 -12.17 12.45 -4.78
C LYS A 287 -11.27 11.37 -4.18
N VAL A 288 -11.00 10.31 -4.94
CA VAL A 288 -10.06 9.28 -4.51
C VAL A 288 -8.66 9.86 -4.37
N ALA A 289 -8.22 10.63 -5.36
CA ALA A 289 -6.94 11.33 -5.35
C ALA A 289 -6.83 12.30 -4.16
N TRP A 290 -7.86 13.08 -3.89
CA TRP A 290 -7.95 13.96 -2.73
C TRP A 290 -7.77 13.18 -1.41
N ARG A 291 -8.53 12.08 -1.22
CA ARG A 291 -8.40 11.26 -0.01
C ARG A 291 -7.00 10.69 0.16
N HIS A 292 -6.38 10.20 -0.92
CA HIS A 292 -4.99 9.75 -0.87
C HIS A 292 -4.00 10.87 -0.56
N SER A 293 -4.30 12.14 -0.91
CA SER A 293 -3.43 13.25 -0.55
C SER A 293 -3.33 13.49 0.96
N LEU A 294 -4.31 13.04 1.76
CA LEU A 294 -4.34 13.19 3.21
C LEU A 294 -3.16 12.48 3.89
N LEU A 295 -2.76 11.30 3.39
CA LEU A 295 -1.54 10.62 3.82
C LEU A 295 -0.31 11.51 3.67
N HIS A 296 -0.17 12.13 2.49
CA HIS A 296 0.98 12.97 2.17
C HIS A 296 0.96 14.30 2.93
N GLN A 297 -0.25 14.84 3.20
CA GLN A 297 -0.42 15.99 4.08
C GLN A 297 0.04 15.66 5.51
N ALA A 298 -0.39 14.51 6.06
CA ALA A 298 0.05 14.05 7.38
C ALA A 298 1.58 13.90 7.43
N ALA A 299 2.17 13.22 6.44
CA ALA A 299 3.60 12.97 6.36
C ALA A 299 4.44 14.25 6.20
N SER A 300 3.93 15.25 5.49
CA SER A 300 4.66 16.51 5.24
C SER A 300 4.71 17.46 6.45
N GLN A 301 3.96 17.17 7.51
CA GLN A 301 3.92 17.98 8.73
C GLN A 301 4.87 17.47 9.82
N ILE A 302 5.52 16.34 9.60
CA ILE A 302 6.41 15.65 10.54
C ILE A 302 7.87 15.89 10.18
#